data_ea20b9848ffa8df7d42249d640f99538
#
_entry.id   ea20b9848ffa8df7d42249d640f99538
#
_cell.length_a   1.000
_cell.length_b   1.000
_cell.length_c   1.000
_cell.angle_alpha   90.00
_cell.angle_beta   90.00
_cell.angle_gamma   90.00
#
_symmetry.space_group_name_H-M   'P 1'
#
loop_
_entity.id
_entity.type
_entity.pdbx_description
1 polymer ?
#
loop_
_entity_poly.entity_id
_entity_poly.type
_entity_poly.pdbx_seq_one_letter_code
_entity_poly.pdbx_strand_id
1 'polypeptide(L)'
;YANMPGGVNGVMLTWQECETEYNAVKTVECYQRLLEKDGQRIVVFDTLGTPGAYAVINRMAKDNVVLAQYGYGRTDGADGRVWPWVFNAASHYWSQIAVKLKFMAQIEGGIDKMKGKKIVHLHIDSAYGREPLPAMRKICNDWGVELIEISIPPPGLEQQSQWLQIRKEKPDWVTFWGAGSGMNSTAMTNAARINFPRDRMMYVTFGAAEEDMYPAGDAAK
;
A
#
# COMPACT_ATOMS: atom_id res chain seq x y z
N TYR A 1 20.58 0.67 18.89
CA TYR A 1 20.34 1.65 19.98
C TYR A 1 19.58 1.01 21.15
N ALA A 2 18.44 0.31 20.95
CA ALA A 2 17.62 -0.23 22.04
C ALA A 2 18.36 -1.17 23.00
N ASN A 3 19.37 -1.90 22.52
CA ASN A 3 20.20 -2.80 23.33
C ASN A 3 21.46 -2.16 23.89
N MET A 4 21.68 -0.86 23.70
CA MET A 4 22.82 -0.11 24.23
C MET A 4 22.35 0.80 25.36
N PRO A 5 22.97 0.79 26.52
CA PRO A 5 23.88 -0.15 27.20
C PRO A 5 23.14 -1.09 28.17
N GLY A 6 22.58 -2.18 27.67
CA GLY A 6 21.92 -3.17 28.54
C GLY A 6 20.41 -3.34 28.27
N GLY A 7 19.94 -2.90 27.11
CA GLY A 7 18.56 -3.11 26.69
C GLY A 7 17.57 -2.12 27.28
N VAL A 8 16.29 -2.40 27.13
CA VAL A 8 15.18 -1.62 27.68
C VAL A 8 14.89 -2.10 29.09
N ASN A 9 15.14 -1.27 30.09
CA ASN A 9 15.00 -1.62 31.50
C ASN A 9 15.73 -2.94 31.89
N GLY A 10 16.93 -3.15 31.34
CA GLY A 10 17.71 -4.37 31.60
C GLY A 10 17.33 -5.59 30.75
N VAL A 11 16.36 -5.45 29.86
CA VAL A 11 15.93 -6.55 28.95
C VAL A 11 16.49 -6.32 27.56
N MET A 12 17.24 -7.32 27.06
CA MET A 12 17.76 -7.32 25.69
C MET A 12 16.66 -7.70 24.71
N LEU A 13 16.50 -6.91 23.65
CA LEU A 13 15.61 -7.24 22.55
C LEU A 13 16.33 -8.11 21.52
N THR A 14 15.68 -9.15 21.09
CA THR A 14 16.12 -10.00 19.97
C THR A 14 15.05 -10.03 18.90
N TRP A 15 15.42 -10.38 17.68
CA TRP A 15 14.47 -10.54 16.58
C TRP A 15 14.73 -11.84 15.84
N GLN A 16 13.71 -12.33 15.17
CA GLN A 16 13.79 -13.46 14.26
C GLN A 16 13.07 -13.10 12.98
N GLU A 17 13.59 -13.58 11.87
CA GLU A 17 13.06 -13.36 10.54
C GLU A 17 12.52 -14.66 9.96
N CYS A 18 11.47 -14.53 9.17
CA CYS A 18 10.85 -15.65 8.47
C CYS A 18 10.36 -15.17 7.11
N GLU A 19 10.98 -15.66 6.04
CA GLU A 19 10.57 -15.30 4.68
C GLU A 19 9.18 -15.85 4.34
N THR A 20 8.29 -14.98 3.93
CA THR A 20 6.90 -15.31 3.60
C THR A 20 6.58 -15.22 2.12
N GLU A 21 7.52 -14.72 1.30
CA GLU A 21 7.32 -14.48 -0.14
C GLU A 21 6.03 -13.67 -0.43
N TYR A 22 5.70 -12.76 0.47
CA TYR A 22 4.46 -11.95 0.41
C TYR A 22 3.18 -12.80 0.36
N ASN A 23 3.22 -14.03 0.91
CA ASN A 23 2.14 -15.01 0.86
C ASN A 23 1.45 -15.14 2.23
N ALA A 24 0.11 -15.04 2.24
CA ALA A 24 -0.68 -15.09 3.46
C ALA A 24 -0.57 -16.43 4.21
N VAL A 25 -0.51 -17.56 3.49
CA VAL A 25 -0.38 -18.90 4.09
C VAL A 25 0.97 -19.04 4.76
N LYS A 26 2.05 -18.69 4.04
CA LYS A 26 3.41 -18.69 4.61
C LYS A 26 3.55 -17.76 5.81
N THR A 27 2.84 -16.61 5.80
CA THR A 27 2.82 -15.71 6.97
C THR A 27 2.21 -16.41 8.19
N VAL A 28 1.10 -17.13 8.01
CA VAL A 28 0.49 -17.90 9.12
C VAL A 28 1.40 -19.00 9.62
N GLU A 29 2.05 -19.73 8.72
CA GLU A 29 3.03 -20.77 9.06
C GLU A 29 4.24 -20.19 9.82
N CYS A 30 4.79 -19.08 9.35
CA CYS A 30 5.86 -18.35 10.03
C CYS A 30 5.44 -17.93 11.45
N TYR A 31 4.26 -17.31 11.56
CA TYR A 31 3.73 -16.88 12.85
C TYR A 31 3.57 -18.03 13.84
N GLN A 32 2.97 -19.14 13.39
CA GLN A 32 2.79 -20.33 14.23
C GLN A 32 4.13 -20.93 14.68
N ARG A 33 5.08 -21.08 13.76
CA ARG A 33 6.40 -21.61 14.07
C ARG A 33 7.16 -20.74 15.07
N LEU A 34 7.09 -19.43 14.94
CA LEU A 34 7.71 -18.51 15.87
C LEU A 34 7.04 -18.57 17.25
N LEU A 35 5.70 -18.65 17.28
CA LEU A 35 4.95 -18.74 18.50
C LEU A 35 5.22 -20.06 19.26
N GLU A 36 5.33 -21.18 18.55
CA GLU A 36 5.69 -22.48 19.12
C GLU A 36 7.10 -22.46 19.71
N LYS A 37 8.05 -21.83 19.02
CA LYS A 37 9.45 -21.74 19.45
C LYS A 37 9.66 -20.84 20.65
N ASP A 38 9.08 -19.66 20.64
CA ASP A 38 9.38 -18.59 21.59
C ASP A 38 8.22 -18.29 22.56
N GLY A 39 7.01 -18.75 22.24
CA GLY A 39 5.84 -18.63 23.08
C GLY A 39 5.55 -17.18 23.50
N GLN A 40 5.30 -16.97 24.79
CA GLN A 40 4.96 -15.64 25.35
C GLN A 40 6.11 -14.62 25.33
N ARG A 41 7.29 -14.99 24.84
CA ARG A 41 8.40 -14.06 24.65
C ARG A 41 8.29 -13.23 23.39
N ILE A 42 7.40 -13.62 22.45
CA ILE A 42 7.08 -12.79 21.29
C ILE A 42 6.17 -11.65 21.76
N VAL A 43 6.66 -10.43 21.67
CA VAL A 43 5.91 -9.23 22.06
C VAL A 43 5.37 -8.46 20.85
N VAL A 44 6.07 -8.54 19.73
CA VAL A 44 5.69 -7.86 18.48
C VAL A 44 5.88 -8.81 17.31
N PHE A 45 4.92 -8.84 16.41
CA PHE A 45 5.00 -9.48 15.11
C PHE A 45 4.78 -8.42 14.02
N ASP A 46 5.63 -8.41 13.02
CA ASP A 46 5.50 -7.56 11.84
C ASP A 46 5.28 -8.42 10.59
N THR A 47 4.30 -8.05 9.80
CA THR A 47 3.98 -8.79 8.58
C THR A 47 4.54 -8.15 7.32
N LEU A 48 5.11 -6.95 7.39
CA LEU A 48 5.47 -6.08 6.29
C LEU A 48 4.40 -5.98 5.19
N GLY A 49 3.71 -7.08 4.88
CA GLY A 49 2.74 -7.22 3.79
C GLY A 49 1.27 -7.24 4.22
N THR A 50 0.41 -6.51 3.48
CA THR A 50 -1.04 -6.47 3.70
C THR A 50 -1.71 -7.86 3.71
N PRO A 51 -1.41 -8.81 2.79
CA PRO A 51 -2.00 -10.16 2.87
C PRO A 51 -1.69 -10.88 4.17
N GLY A 52 -0.48 -10.75 4.68
CA GLY A 52 -0.06 -11.30 5.97
C GLY A 52 -0.82 -10.68 7.14
N ALA A 53 -0.98 -9.35 7.16
CA ALA A 53 -1.76 -8.66 8.19
C ALA A 53 -3.20 -9.17 8.25
N TYR A 54 -3.86 -9.31 7.10
CA TYR A 54 -5.21 -9.88 7.01
C TYR A 54 -5.29 -11.31 7.58
N ALA A 55 -4.26 -12.12 7.35
CA ALA A 55 -4.25 -13.51 7.75
C ALA A 55 -4.07 -13.74 9.27
N VAL A 56 -3.36 -12.83 9.96
CA VAL A 56 -3.01 -13.01 11.37
C VAL A 56 -3.74 -12.10 12.34
N ILE A 57 -4.32 -11.00 11.90
CA ILE A 57 -4.87 -9.93 12.75
C ILE A 57 -5.82 -10.45 13.85
N ASN A 58 -6.67 -11.43 13.54
CA ASN A 58 -7.65 -12.00 14.46
C ASN A 58 -7.01 -12.82 15.61
N ARG A 59 -5.72 -13.14 15.52
CA ARG A 59 -5.02 -13.93 16.53
C ARG A 59 -4.34 -13.07 17.59
N MET A 60 -4.04 -11.83 17.26
CA MET A 60 -3.18 -10.96 18.06
C MET A 60 -3.65 -10.78 19.51
N ALA A 61 -4.92 -10.46 19.70
CA ALA A 61 -5.47 -10.28 21.04
C ALA A 61 -5.49 -11.58 21.87
N LYS A 62 -5.75 -12.73 21.22
CA LYS A 62 -5.77 -14.04 21.87
C LYS A 62 -4.37 -14.46 22.31
N ASP A 63 -3.38 -14.19 21.47
CA ASP A 63 -2.00 -14.63 21.68
C ASP A 63 -1.18 -13.60 22.49
N ASN A 64 -1.77 -12.44 22.82
CA ASN A 64 -1.13 -11.29 23.49
C ASN A 64 0.13 -10.80 22.74
N VAL A 65 0.05 -10.75 21.39
CA VAL A 65 1.12 -10.30 20.53
C VAL A 65 0.69 -9.03 19.81
N VAL A 66 1.52 -8.00 19.85
CA VAL A 66 1.30 -6.77 19.10
C VAL A 66 1.57 -7.02 17.61
N LEU A 67 0.62 -6.66 16.75
CA LEU A 67 0.84 -6.59 15.31
C LEU A 67 1.31 -5.18 14.95
N ALA A 68 2.56 -5.06 14.54
CA ALA A 68 3.10 -3.82 13.97
C ALA A 68 2.97 -3.89 12.45
N GLN A 69 2.19 -2.97 11.88
CA GLN A 69 1.95 -2.92 10.43
C GLN A 69 2.82 -1.83 9.80
N TYR A 70 4.13 -2.08 9.65
CA TYR A 70 5.04 -1.14 9.02
C TYR A 70 4.76 -0.93 7.53
N GLY A 71 4.24 -1.93 6.85
CA GLY A 71 3.74 -1.84 5.48
C GLY A 71 2.34 -1.26 5.36
N TYR A 72 1.84 -0.56 6.40
CA TYR A 72 0.51 0.07 6.51
C TYR A 72 -0.68 -0.88 6.44
N GLY A 73 -0.47 -2.13 6.23
CA GLY A 73 -1.33 -3.29 6.33
C GLY A 73 -2.82 -3.08 6.08
N ARG A 74 -3.61 -3.63 6.99
CA ARG A 74 -5.07 -3.49 6.96
C ARG A 74 -5.48 -2.17 7.62
N THR A 75 -6.13 -1.29 6.87
CA THR A 75 -6.47 0.08 7.32
C THR A 75 -7.40 0.11 8.53
N ASP A 76 -8.43 -0.77 8.57
CA ASP A 76 -9.36 -0.82 9.70
C ASP A 76 -8.69 -1.31 11.00
N GLY A 77 -7.52 -1.91 10.92
CA GLY A 77 -6.64 -2.20 12.06
C GLY A 77 -6.26 -0.96 12.88
N ALA A 78 -6.43 0.25 12.32
CA ALA A 78 -6.24 1.51 13.05
C ALA A 78 -7.36 1.82 14.06
N ASP A 79 -8.50 1.11 14.04
CA ASP A 79 -9.54 1.24 15.06
C ASP A 79 -9.19 0.39 16.30
N GLY A 80 -8.51 1.01 17.25
CA GLY A 80 -8.08 0.35 18.48
C GLY A 80 -9.24 -0.15 19.38
N ARG A 81 -10.49 0.24 19.11
CA ARG A 81 -11.67 -0.31 19.82
C ARG A 81 -11.99 -1.73 19.35
N VAL A 82 -11.67 -2.02 18.08
CA VAL A 82 -11.87 -3.33 17.46
C VAL A 82 -10.58 -4.16 17.51
N TRP A 83 -9.44 -3.50 17.30
CA TRP A 83 -8.12 -4.10 17.15
C TRP A 83 -7.11 -3.54 18.15
N PRO A 84 -7.29 -3.77 19.47
CA PRO A 84 -6.45 -3.13 20.50
C PRO A 84 -4.97 -3.56 20.49
N TRP A 85 -4.64 -4.63 19.76
CA TRP A 85 -3.27 -5.16 19.63
C TRP A 85 -2.63 -4.84 18.27
N VAL A 86 -3.23 -3.95 17.48
CA VAL A 86 -2.78 -3.62 16.13
C VAL A 86 -2.34 -2.17 16.05
N PHE A 87 -1.14 -1.94 15.51
CA PHE A 87 -0.57 -0.61 15.38
C PHE A 87 -0.05 -0.39 13.95
N ASN A 88 -0.62 0.62 13.29
CA ASN A 88 -0.14 1.05 11.98
C ASN A 88 0.99 2.06 12.18
N ALA A 89 2.13 1.84 11.54
CA ALA A 89 3.21 2.79 11.54
C ALA A 89 2.87 4.00 10.66
N ALA A 90 3.08 5.20 11.18
CA ALA A 90 3.00 6.49 10.49
C ALA A 90 1.67 6.81 9.77
N SER A 91 1.06 5.89 9.02
CA SER A 91 -0.10 6.14 8.16
C SER A 91 -0.91 4.87 7.89
N HIS A 92 -2.00 4.99 7.17
CA HIS A 92 -2.76 3.89 6.59
C HIS A 92 -3.31 4.27 5.20
N TYR A 93 -3.69 3.28 4.40
CA TYR A 93 -4.00 3.49 2.98
C TYR A 93 -5.18 4.41 2.70
N TRP A 94 -6.20 4.41 3.57
CA TRP A 94 -7.35 5.34 3.38
C TRP A 94 -6.93 6.80 3.58
N SER A 95 -6.06 7.09 4.54
CA SER A 95 -5.50 8.43 4.72
C SER A 95 -4.65 8.83 3.51
N GLN A 96 -3.80 7.92 3.02
CA GLN A 96 -2.94 8.20 1.87
C GLN A 96 -3.75 8.54 0.62
N ILE A 97 -4.78 7.76 0.30
CA ILE A 97 -5.61 8.05 -0.88
C ILE A 97 -6.43 9.32 -0.71
N ALA A 98 -6.96 9.57 0.50
CA ALA A 98 -7.69 10.80 0.78
C ALA A 98 -6.82 12.05 0.60
N VAL A 99 -5.56 12.02 1.05
CA VAL A 99 -4.60 13.11 0.85
C VAL A 99 -4.30 13.31 -0.62
N LYS A 100 -4.09 12.24 -1.39
CA LYS A 100 -3.85 12.34 -2.86
C LYS A 100 -5.03 12.97 -3.58
N LEU A 101 -6.26 12.55 -3.30
CA LEU A 101 -7.45 13.13 -3.91
C LEU A 101 -7.61 14.61 -3.53
N LYS A 102 -7.33 14.98 -2.29
CA LYS A 102 -7.32 16.39 -1.87
C LYS A 102 -6.24 17.21 -2.58
N PHE A 103 -5.07 16.63 -2.79
CA PHE A 103 -3.99 17.28 -3.53
C PHE A 103 -4.36 17.48 -5.01
N MET A 104 -4.96 16.48 -5.66
CA MET A 104 -5.51 16.64 -7.01
C MET A 104 -6.55 17.79 -7.06
N ALA A 105 -7.47 17.80 -6.08
CA ALA A 105 -8.46 18.86 -5.98
C ALA A 105 -7.82 20.25 -5.78
N GLN A 106 -6.74 20.34 -5.01
CA GLN A 106 -6.00 21.58 -4.86
C GLN A 106 -5.39 22.07 -6.19
N ILE A 107 -4.82 21.16 -6.96
CA ILE A 107 -4.26 21.48 -8.30
C ILE A 107 -5.39 21.94 -9.27
N GLU A 108 -6.55 21.30 -9.20
CA GLU A 108 -7.71 21.66 -10.03
C GLU A 108 -8.40 22.96 -9.58
N GLY A 109 -8.01 23.53 -8.43
CA GLY A 109 -8.58 24.78 -7.90
C GLY A 109 -9.71 24.60 -6.90
N GLY A 110 -9.89 23.40 -6.36
CA GLY A 110 -10.83 23.09 -5.28
C GLY A 110 -11.66 21.84 -5.51
N ILE A 111 -12.31 21.35 -4.47
CA ILE A 111 -13.14 20.14 -4.52
C ILE A 111 -14.29 20.29 -5.54
N ASP A 112 -14.89 21.47 -5.62
CA ASP A 112 -15.99 21.74 -6.56
C ASP A 112 -15.56 21.60 -8.03
N LYS A 113 -14.26 21.73 -8.31
CA LYS A 113 -13.68 21.57 -9.65
C LYS A 113 -13.41 20.11 -10.02
N MET A 114 -13.56 19.20 -9.05
CA MET A 114 -13.42 17.77 -9.28
C MET A 114 -14.66 17.14 -9.92
N LYS A 115 -15.80 17.77 -9.81
CA LYS A 115 -17.06 17.26 -10.38
C LYS A 115 -16.94 17.03 -11.89
N GLY A 116 -17.24 15.81 -12.33
CA GLY A 116 -17.13 15.39 -13.73
C GLY A 116 -15.73 15.03 -14.19
N LYS A 117 -14.71 15.15 -13.34
CA LYS A 117 -13.37 14.65 -13.61
C LYS A 117 -13.35 13.14 -13.60
N LYS A 118 -12.42 12.56 -14.37
CA LYS A 118 -12.22 11.14 -14.48
C LYS A 118 -10.89 10.75 -13.87
N ILE A 119 -10.91 9.84 -12.91
CA ILE A 119 -9.71 9.30 -12.25
C ILE A 119 -9.62 7.80 -12.52
N VAL A 120 -8.49 7.34 -13.04
CA VAL A 120 -8.16 5.92 -13.08
C VAL A 120 -7.37 5.54 -11.83
N HIS A 121 -7.80 4.51 -11.13
CA HIS A 121 -7.01 3.83 -10.11
C HIS A 121 -6.41 2.56 -10.70
N LEU A 122 -5.14 2.64 -11.07
CA LEU A 122 -4.36 1.51 -11.57
C LEU A 122 -3.64 0.83 -10.41
N HIS A 123 -3.98 -0.42 -10.10
CA HIS A 123 -3.48 -1.10 -8.91
C HIS A 123 -3.11 -2.56 -9.15
N ILE A 124 -2.17 -3.08 -8.38
CA ILE A 124 -1.89 -4.52 -8.37
C ILE A 124 -3.10 -5.29 -7.83
N ASP A 125 -3.44 -6.40 -8.44
CA ASP A 125 -4.54 -7.27 -8.00
C ASP A 125 -4.16 -8.11 -6.77
N SER A 126 -4.17 -7.46 -5.63
CA SER A 126 -3.85 -8.03 -4.32
C SER A 126 -4.65 -7.32 -3.22
N ALA A 127 -4.61 -7.86 -1.98
CA ALA A 127 -5.19 -7.17 -0.82
C ALA A 127 -4.64 -5.75 -0.67
N TYR A 128 -3.33 -5.56 -0.86
CA TYR A 128 -2.67 -4.26 -0.85
C TYR A 128 -3.24 -3.30 -1.91
N GLY A 129 -3.34 -3.76 -3.16
CA GLY A 129 -3.82 -2.91 -4.26
C GLY A 129 -5.28 -2.47 -4.09
N ARG A 130 -6.10 -3.30 -3.43
CA ARG A 130 -7.52 -3.03 -3.20
C ARG A 130 -7.81 -2.24 -1.92
N GLU A 131 -6.84 -2.12 -1.01
CA GLU A 131 -7.04 -1.46 0.29
C GLU A 131 -7.59 -0.02 0.20
N PRO A 132 -7.14 0.86 -0.72
CA PRO A 132 -7.63 2.22 -0.79
C PRO A 132 -9.04 2.35 -1.40
N LEU A 133 -9.55 1.33 -2.09
CA LEU A 133 -10.78 1.40 -2.88
C LEU A 133 -12.02 1.84 -2.08
N PRO A 134 -12.30 1.35 -0.85
CA PRO A 134 -13.48 1.77 -0.11
C PRO A 134 -13.52 3.29 0.14
N ALA A 135 -12.39 3.86 0.56
CA ALA A 135 -12.28 5.30 0.78
C ALA A 135 -12.33 6.08 -0.53
N MET A 136 -11.67 5.58 -1.57
CA MET A 136 -11.63 6.22 -2.88
C MET A 136 -13.02 6.29 -3.51
N ARG A 137 -13.76 5.17 -3.53
CA ARG A 137 -15.13 5.10 -4.03
C ARG A 137 -16.04 6.10 -3.33
N LYS A 138 -15.95 6.17 -1.98
CA LYS A 138 -16.73 7.12 -1.21
C LYS A 138 -16.41 8.57 -1.58
N ILE A 139 -15.14 8.94 -1.58
CA ILE A 139 -14.71 10.32 -1.86
C ILE A 139 -15.06 10.71 -3.30
N CYS A 140 -14.80 9.85 -4.28
CA CYS A 140 -15.13 10.10 -5.68
C CYS A 140 -16.65 10.27 -5.88
N ASN A 141 -17.46 9.42 -5.24
CA ASN A 141 -18.91 9.57 -5.27
C ASN A 141 -19.37 10.90 -4.66
N ASP A 142 -18.85 11.26 -3.48
CA ASP A 142 -19.21 12.51 -2.80
C ASP A 142 -18.84 13.76 -3.61
N TRP A 143 -17.77 13.69 -4.40
CA TRP A 143 -17.27 14.79 -5.22
C TRP A 143 -17.79 14.79 -6.66
N GLY A 144 -18.55 13.75 -7.05
CA GLY A 144 -19.04 13.59 -8.43
C GLY A 144 -17.95 13.30 -9.44
N VAL A 145 -16.91 12.57 -9.01
CA VAL A 145 -15.78 12.12 -9.84
C VAL A 145 -16.10 10.74 -10.41
N GLU A 146 -15.83 10.55 -11.71
CA GLU A 146 -15.87 9.24 -12.35
C GLU A 146 -14.62 8.44 -11.97
N LEU A 147 -14.78 7.37 -11.20
CA LEU A 147 -13.70 6.47 -10.81
C LEU A 147 -13.69 5.24 -11.71
N ILE A 148 -12.55 4.97 -12.36
CA ILE A 148 -12.30 3.76 -13.13
C ILE A 148 -11.22 2.94 -12.43
N GLU A 149 -11.56 1.72 -12.06
CA GLU A 149 -10.66 0.78 -11.40
C GLU A 149 -10.06 -0.18 -12.44
N ILE A 150 -8.73 -0.21 -12.52
CA ILE A 150 -8.00 -1.10 -13.43
C ILE A 150 -7.00 -1.89 -12.62
N SER A 151 -7.10 -3.22 -12.66
CA SER A 151 -6.17 -4.10 -11.96
C SER A 151 -5.05 -4.60 -12.87
N ILE A 152 -3.90 -4.83 -12.26
CA ILE A 152 -2.72 -5.43 -12.89
C ILE A 152 -2.49 -6.79 -12.22
N PRO A 153 -2.47 -7.89 -12.97
CA PRO A 153 -2.15 -9.20 -12.42
C PRO A 153 -0.74 -9.24 -11.79
N PRO A 154 -0.54 -9.93 -10.66
CA PRO A 154 0.80 -10.17 -10.15
C PRO A 154 1.69 -10.93 -11.17
N PRO A 155 2.99 -10.65 -11.27
CA PRO A 155 3.80 -9.75 -10.43
C PRO A 155 3.75 -8.26 -10.82
N GLY A 156 2.87 -7.84 -11.71
CA GLY A 156 2.65 -6.44 -12.04
C GLY A 156 3.62 -5.84 -13.07
N LEU A 157 4.38 -6.67 -13.76
CA LEU A 157 5.38 -6.23 -14.74
C LEU A 157 4.80 -6.05 -16.14
N GLU A 158 3.70 -6.71 -16.46
CA GLU A 158 3.02 -6.59 -17.76
C GLU A 158 1.81 -5.68 -17.64
N GLN A 159 1.93 -4.45 -18.14
CA GLN A 159 0.92 -3.40 -17.95
C GLN A 159 0.42 -2.79 -19.27
N GLN A 160 0.85 -3.30 -20.42
CA GLN A 160 0.54 -2.68 -21.72
C GLN A 160 -0.96 -2.57 -21.98
N SER A 161 -1.72 -3.62 -21.70
CA SER A 161 -3.17 -3.65 -21.93
C SER A 161 -3.90 -2.63 -21.06
N GLN A 162 -3.49 -2.48 -19.80
CA GLN A 162 -4.04 -1.50 -18.87
C GLN A 162 -3.78 -0.06 -19.34
N TRP A 163 -2.56 0.22 -19.80
CA TRP A 163 -2.21 1.54 -20.32
C TRP A 163 -2.89 1.87 -21.65
N LEU A 164 -3.15 0.88 -22.51
CA LEU A 164 -4.00 1.07 -23.69
C LEU A 164 -5.45 1.37 -23.31
N GLN A 165 -5.98 0.74 -22.25
CA GLN A 165 -7.28 1.08 -21.71
C GLN A 165 -7.29 2.51 -21.15
N ILE A 166 -6.29 2.91 -20.36
CA ILE A 166 -6.14 4.27 -19.84
C ILE A 166 -6.12 5.30 -20.98
N ARG A 167 -5.39 5.01 -22.06
CA ARG A 167 -5.38 5.88 -23.25
C ARG A 167 -6.78 6.05 -23.87
N LYS A 168 -7.58 4.97 -23.91
CA LYS A 168 -8.95 5.01 -24.42
C LYS A 168 -9.88 5.82 -23.50
N GLU A 169 -9.75 5.64 -22.21
CA GLU A 169 -10.57 6.30 -21.19
C GLU A 169 -10.28 7.79 -21.07
N LYS A 170 -9.08 8.25 -21.42
CA LYS A 170 -8.64 9.66 -21.35
C LYS A 170 -8.90 10.29 -19.98
N PRO A 171 -8.42 9.71 -18.88
CA PRO A 171 -8.66 10.26 -17.56
C PRO A 171 -7.92 11.58 -17.35
N ASP A 172 -8.43 12.41 -16.44
CA ASP A 172 -7.75 13.62 -15.97
C ASP A 172 -6.58 13.27 -15.05
N TRP A 173 -6.69 12.16 -14.30
CA TRP A 173 -5.68 11.72 -13.36
C TRP A 173 -5.55 10.19 -13.35
N VAL A 174 -4.34 9.73 -13.06
CA VAL A 174 -4.06 8.32 -12.76
C VAL A 174 -3.45 8.22 -11.36
N THR A 175 -4.02 7.39 -10.50
CA THR A 175 -3.36 6.94 -9.27
C THR A 175 -2.77 5.58 -9.53
N PHE A 176 -1.47 5.42 -9.31
CA PHE A 176 -0.80 4.14 -9.41
C PHE A 176 -0.55 3.54 -8.03
N TRP A 177 -1.04 2.32 -7.82
CA TRP A 177 -0.92 1.60 -6.55
C TRP A 177 -0.20 0.28 -6.77
N GLY A 178 1.09 0.39 -7.00
CA GLY A 178 2.03 -0.71 -7.14
C GLY A 178 3.11 -0.66 -6.08
N ALA A 179 4.06 -1.55 -6.14
CA ALA A 179 5.22 -1.60 -5.25
C ALA A 179 6.43 -2.18 -5.96
N GLY A 180 7.60 -1.66 -5.62
CA GLY A 180 8.88 -2.11 -6.15
C GLY A 180 9.24 -1.50 -7.51
N SER A 181 10.55 -1.39 -7.71
CA SER A 181 11.13 -0.66 -8.85
C SER A 181 10.67 -1.17 -10.22
N GLY A 182 10.57 -2.48 -10.39
CA GLY A 182 10.14 -3.08 -11.67
C GLY A 182 8.71 -2.70 -12.06
N MET A 183 7.77 -2.74 -11.11
CA MET A 183 6.37 -2.41 -11.37
C MET A 183 6.20 -0.90 -11.62
N ASN A 184 6.88 -0.07 -10.83
CA ASN A 184 6.79 1.38 -10.92
C ASN A 184 7.45 1.91 -12.19
N SER A 185 8.64 1.45 -12.52
CA SER A 185 9.35 1.83 -13.77
C SER A 185 8.58 1.39 -15.02
N THR A 186 7.93 0.21 -14.96
CA THR A 186 7.06 -0.24 -16.06
C THR A 186 5.85 0.68 -16.22
N ALA A 187 5.25 1.14 -15.13
CA ALA A 187 4.15 2.10 -15.19
C ALA A 187 4.57 3.42 -15.83
N MET A 188 5.71 3.97 -15.42
CA MET A 188 6.27 5.19 -15.98
C MET A 188 6.55 5.05 -17.49
N THR A 189 7.20 3.96 -17.90
CA THR A 189 7.52 3.68 -19.29
C THR A 189 6.28 3.57 -20.16
N ASN A 190 5.25 2.87 -19.69
CA ASN A 190 4.00 2.74 -20.43
C ASN A 190 3.19 4.04 -20.48
N ALA A 191 3.19 4.84 -19.42
CA ALA A 191 2.58 6.16 -19.40
C ALA A 191 3.23 7.07 -20.45
N ALA A 192 4.57 7.09 -20.50
CA ALA A 192 5.32 7.85 -21.51
C ALA A 192 5.00 7.38 -22.94
N ARG A 193 4.90 6.08 -23.18
CA ARG A 193 4.55 5.51 -24.51
C ARG A 193 3.19 5.97 -25.03
N ILE A 194 2.22 6.22 -24.14
CA ILE A 194 0.91 6.71 -24.53
C ILE A 194 0.79 8.25 -24.43
N ASN A 195 1.90 8.94 -24.16
CA ASN A 195 1.97 10.37 -23.90
C ASN A 195 1.03 10.84 -22.77
N PHE A 196 0.87 10.05 -21.70
CA PHE A 196 0.12 10.49 -20.54
C PHE A 196 0.95 11.50 -19.73
N PRO A 197 0.37 12.66 -19.32
CA PRO A 197 1.11 13.68 -18.60
C PRO A 197 1.59 13.18 -17.24
N ARG A 198 2.88 13.30 -16.97
CA ARG A 198 3.50 12.80 -15.75
C ARG A 198 3.00 13.54 -14.50
N ASP A 199 2.73 14.84 -14.59
CA ASP A 199 2.18 15.66 -13.53
C ASP A 199 0.72 15.32 -13.18
N ARG A 200 0.11 14.44 -13.94
CA ARG A 200 -1.23 13.87 -13.72
C ARG A 200 -1.20 12.44 -13.15
N MET A 201 -0.03 11.97 -12.72
CA MET A 201 0.15 10.67 -12.09
C MET A 201 0.52 10.82 -10.62
N MET A 202 -0.18 10.07 -9.77
CA MET A 202 0.08 10.01 -8.33
C MET A 202 0.49 8.60 -7.92
N TYR A 203 1.71 8.46 -7.46
CA TYR A 203 2.23 7.19 -6.95
C TYR A 203 1.93 7.00 -5.47
N VAL A 204 1.88 5.76 -5.01
CA VAL A 204 1.85 5.43 -3.58
C VAL A 204 3.27 5.61 -2.98
N THR A 205 3.35 5.69 -1.67
CA THR A 205 4.62 5.89 -0.93
C THR A 205 5.71 4.88 -1.34
N PHE A 206 5.36 3.61 -1.55
CA PHE A 206 6.28 2.56 -1.99
C PHE A 206 6.63 2.59 -3.49
N GLY A 207 6.18 3.58 -4.22
CA GLY A 207 6.41 3.73 -5.65
C GLY A 207 6.92 5.11 -6.05
N ALA A 208 7.43 5.86 -5.07
CA ALA A 208 7.91 7.23 -5.28
C ALA A 208 9.38 7.41 -4.87
N ALA A 209 10.12 6.32 -4.68
CA ALA A 209 11.53 6.36 -4.38
C ALA A 209 12.35 6.62 -5.66
N GLU A 210 13.52 7.22 -5.50
CA GLU A 210 14.41 7.53 -6.61
C GLU A 210 14.86 6.25 -7.35
N GLU A 211 15.07 5.17 -6.59
CA GLU A 211 15.46 3.86 -7.13
C GLU A 211 14.41 3.26 -8.08
N ASP A 212 13.14 3.61 -7.87
CA ASP A 212 12.05 3.20 -8.76
C ASP A 212 12.08 3.90 -10.12
N MET A 213 12.70 5.09 -10.18
CA MET A 213 12.76 5.92 -11.38
C MET A 213 13.92 5.54 -12.31
N TYR A 214 15.05 5.12 -11.75
CA TYR A 214 16.25 4.80 -12.56
C TYR A 214 15.99 3.80 -13.68
N PRO A 215 15.27 2.67 -13.46
CA PRO A 215 15.02 1.72 -14.53
C PRO A 215 14.10 2.25 -15.64
N ALA A 216 13.34 3.30 -15.39
CA ALA A 216 12.48 3.94 -16.38
C ALA A 216 13.27 4.91 -17.30
N GLY A 217 14.47 5.30 -16.91
CA GLY A 217 15.33 6.19 -17.71
C GLY A 217 14.65 7.51 -18.08
N ASP A 218 14.61 7.84 -19.37
CA ASP A 218 14.01 9.09 -19.85
C ASP A 218 12.49 9.17 -19.60
N ALA A 219 11.80 8.05 -19.43
CA ALA A 219 10.36 8.04 -19.08
C ALA A 219 10.09 8.60 -17.68
N ALA A 220 11.09 8.67 -16.81
CA ALA A 220 11.00 9.24 -15.47
C ALA A 220 11.35 10.74 -15.42
N LYS A 221 11.91 11.29 -16.48
CA LYS A 221 12.23 12.72 -16.62
C LYS A 221 11.02 13.48 -17.14
#